data_d737269708b3e718cca57aeb0dee9b55
#
_entry.id   d737269708b3e718cca57aeb0dee9b55
#
_cell.length_a   1.000
_cell.length_b   1.000
_cell.length_c   1.000
_cell.angle_alpha   90.00
_cell.angle_beta   90.00
_cell.angle_gamma   90.00
#
_symmetry.space_group_name_H-M   'P 1'
#
loop_
_entity.id
_entity.type
_entity.pdbx_description
1 polymer ?
#
loop_
_entity_poly.entity_id
_entity_poly.type
_entity_poly.pdbx_seq_one_letter_code
_entity_poly.pdbx_strand_id
1 'polypeptide(L)'
;MNGKLDPTSTQTKHTEYSRVILALTALGEDATKFTGSNGTVYNLVEPLFEKNGSTYRVSEQGNNGTAFALIALDSGNYYDNATGTTARNAWINSLLDAQISDGSWGIDADFPGSNVDMTAMVVQALAPYCSTNA
;
A
#
# COMPACT_ATOMS: atom_id res chain seq x y z
N MET A 1 14.17 14.00 16.94
CA MET A 1 13.32 13.61 15.79
C MET A 1 12.13 12.87 16.38
N ASN A 2 11.00 13.53 16.52
CA ASN A 2 9.79 12.85 17.01
C ASN A 2 9.23 11.98 15.88
N GLY A 3 9.24 10.68 16.13
CA GLY A 3 9.08 9.62 15.17
C GLY A 3 7.80 9.70 14.33
N LYS A 4 7.99 9.96 13.06
CA LYS A 4 6.93 9.81 12.06
C LYS A 4 6.48 8.36 11.86
N LEU A 5 7.21 7.41 12.44
CA LEU A 5 6.88 5.99 12.46
C LEU A 5 6.74 5.50 13.91
N ASP A 6 5.82 6.10 14.63
CA ASP A 6 5.34 5.53 15.88
C ASP A 6 4.21 4.56 15.53
N PRO A 7 4.44 3.24 15.60
CA PRO A 7 3.40 2.25 15.29
C PRO A 7 2.22 2.30 16.28
N THR A 8 2.36 3.07 17.36
CA THR A 8 1.27 3.32 18.32
C THR A 8 0.50 4.61 17.99
N SER A 9 0.98 5.41 17.03
CA SER A 9 0.35 6.67 16.64
C SER A 9 -0.75 6.44 15.62
N THR A 10 -1.97 6.81 15.98
CA THR A 10 -3.12 6.83 15.07
C THR A 10 -3.01 7.90 13.96
N GLN A 11 -1.94 8.70 13.96
CA GLN A 11 -1.72 9.79 13.01
C GLN A 11 -0.68 9.45 11.92
N THR A 12 0.00 8.31 12.02
CA THR A 12 0.94 7.90 10.97
C THR A 12 0.18 7.53 9.71
N LYS A 13 0.53 8.18 8.60
CA LYS A 13 -0.07 7.88 7.30
C LYS A 13 0.39 6.52 6.79
N HIS A 14 -0.52 5.74 6.22
CA HIS A 14 -0.21 4.39 5.73
C HIS A 14 0.83 4.40 4.60
N THR A 15 0.92 5.46 3.80
CA THR A 15 1.99 5.64 2.81
C THR A 15 3.39 5.77 3.43
N GLU A 16 3.51 6.19 4.69
CA GLU A 16 4.79 6.23 5.38
C GLU A 16 5.27 4.81 5.72
N TYR A 17 4.35 3.93 6.14
CA TYR A 17 4.67 2.50 6.31
C TYR A 17 5.09 1.87 4.97
N SER A 18 4.32 2.10 3.91
CA SER A 18 4.64 1.57 2.58
C SER A 18 6.04 1.97 2.11
N ARG A 19 6.45 3.24 2.31
CA ARG A 19 7.79 3.72 1.96
C ARG A 19 8.89 3.01 2.75
N VAL A 20 8.70 2.83 4.05
CA VAL A 20 9.70 2.19 4.90
C VAL A 20 9.80 0.70 4.60
N ILE A 21 8.68 0.02 4.35
CA ILE A 21 8.66 -1.37 3.92
C ILE A 21 9.48 -1.54 2.65
N LEU A 22 9.24 -0.70 1.63
CA LEU A 22 9.99 -0.73 0.37
C LEU A 22 11.50 -0.51 0.58
N ALA A 23 11.87 0.48 1.43
CA ALA A 23 13.27 0.76 1.73
C ALA A 23 13.94 -0.42 2.44
N LEU A 24 13.30 -1.01 3.45
CA LEU A 24 13.81 -2.18 4.17
C LEU A 24 13.97 -3.39 3.24
N THR A 25 12.95 -3.66 2.44
CA THR A 25 13.00 -4.75 1.45
C THR A 25 14.15 -4.56 0.46
N ALA A 26 14.36 -3.34 -0.03
CA ALA A 26 15.47 -3.02 -0.93
C ALA A 26 16.85 -3.20 -0.28
N LEU A 27 16.93 -3.04 1.05
CA LEU A 27 18.15 -3.29 1.84
C LEU A 27 18.32 -4.78 2.21
N GLY A 28 17.37 -5.64 1.86
CA GLY A 28 17.40 -7.06 2.22
C GLY A 28 16.92 -7.35 3.63
N GLU A 29 16.26 -6.38 4.28
CA GLU A 29 15.71 -6.50 5.63
C GLU A 29 14.25 -6.96 5.61
N ASP A 30 13.84 -7.68 6.65
CA ASP A 30 12.47 -8.16 6.83
C ASP A 30 11.62 -7.10 7.54
N ALA A 31 10.73 -6.43 6.82
CA ALA A 31 9.86 -5.39 7.37
C ALA A 31 8.86 -5.92 8.41
N THR A 32 8.65 -7.24 8.51
CA THR A 32 7.82 -7.85 9.57
C THR A 32 8.55 -8.00 10.91
N LYS A 33 9.87 -7.77 10.94
CA LYS A 33 10.74 -7.97 12.12
C LYS A 33 11.71 -6.80 12.32
N PHE A 34 11.25 -5.59 12.08
CA PHE A 34 12.07 -4.40 12.26
C PHE A 34 12.37 -4.15 13.74
N THR A 35 13.66 -4.06 14.11
CA THR A 35 14.08 -3.74 15.47
C THR A 35 14.30 -2.23 15.61
N GLY A 36 13.47 -1.59 16.42
CA GLY A 36 13.60 -0.17 16.73
C GLY A 36 14.82 0.13 17.62
N SER A 37 15.17 1.40 17.73
CA SER A 37 16.30 1.87 18.58
C SER A 37 16.13 1.56 20.07
N ASN A 38 14.91 1.30 20.51
CA ASN A 38 14.55 0.87 21.86
C ASN A 38 14.66 -0.65 22.08
N GLY A 39 15.12 -1.40 21.05
CA GLY A 39 15.21 -2.87 21.09
C GLY A 39 13.88 -3.61 20.87
N THR A 40 12.78 -2.90 20.66
CA THR A 40 11.48 -3.51 20.38
C THR A 40 11.40 -3.94 18.92
N VAL A 41 10.87 -5.14 18.68
CA VAL A 41 10.61 -5.65 17.33
C VAL A 41 9.21 -5.22 16.91
N TYR A 42 9.11 -4.61 15.74
CA TYR A 42 7.86 -4.14 15.14
C TYR A 42 7.58 -4.87 13.82
N ASN A 43 6.32 -5.19 13.59
CA ASN A 43 5.84 -5.59 12.28
C ASN A 43 5.29 -4.35 11.56
N LEU A 44 6.05 -3.82 10.62
CA LEU A 44 5.68 -2.59 9.90
C LEU A 44 4.68 -2.85 8.75
N VAL A 45 4.46 -4.10 8.40
CA VAL A 45 3.51 -4.50 7.34
C VAL A 45 2.08 -4.60 7.90
N GLU A 46 1.93 -5.01 9.14
CA GLU A 46 0.61 -5.21 9.78
C GLU A 46 -0.31 -3.99 9.74
N PRO A 47 0.18 -2.74 9.95
CA PRO A 47 -0.66 -1.55 9.84
C PRO A 47 -1.35 -1.35 8.49
N LEU A 48 -0.82 -1.91 7.40
CA LEU A 48 -1.47 -1.83 6.08
C LEU A 48 -2.84 -2.54 6.04
N PHE A 49 -3.07 -3.48 6.94
CA PHE A 49 -4.33 -4.22 7.03
C PHE A 49 -5.37 -3.55 7.94
N GLU A 50 -5.04 -2.44 8.57
CA GLU A 50 -5.99 -1.70 9.40
C GLU A 50 -7.20 -1.25 8.60
N LYS A 51 -8.36 -1.31 9.26
CA LYS A 51 -9.64 -0.92 8.68
C LYS A 51 -10.36 0.13 9.52
N ASN A 52 -11.14 0.96 8.83
CA ASN A 52 -12.16 1.80 9.40
C ASN A 52 -13.51 1.28 8.90
N GLY A 53 -14.25 0.59 9.78
CA GLY A 53 -15.41 -0.20 9.35
C GLY A 53 -15.02 -1.34 8.41
N SER A 54 -15.57 -1.35 7.20
CA SER A 54 -15.25 -2.33 6.16
C SER A 54 -14.11 -1.91 5.22
N THR A 55 -13.66 -0.65 5.29
CA THR A 55 -12.72 -0.05 4.36
C THR A 55 -11.29 -0.09 4.91
N TYR A 56 -10.32 -0.50 4.11
CA TYR A 56 -8.91 -0.43 4.48
C TYR A 56 -8.44 1.02 4.59
N ARG A 57 -7.74 1.34 5.65
CA ARG A 57 -7.26 2.71 5.93
C ARG A 57 -6.22 3.21 4.93
N VAL A 58 -5.56 2.31 4.21
CA VAL A 58 -4.65 2.70 3.12
C VAL A 58 -5.36 3.56 2.07
N SER A 59 -6.66 3.35 1.83
CA SER A 59 -7.46 4.13 0.89
C SER A 59 -7.83 5.54 1.38
N GLU A 60 -7.62 5.86 2.67
CA GLU A 60 -7.82 7.22 3.20
C GLU A 60 -6.90 8.27 2.53
N GLN A 61 -5.86 7.80 1.83
CA GLN A 61 -4.96 8.63 1.03
C GLN A 61 -5.21 8.50 -0.49
N GLY A 62 -6.43 8.15 -0.86
CA GLY A 62 -6.84 7.97 -2.26
C GLY A 62 -6.14 6.80 -2.95
N ASN A 63 -6.09 6.86 -4.27
CA ASN A 63 -5.45 5.83 -5.11
C ASN A 63 -3.95 5.68 -4.80
N ASN A 64 -3.30 6.77 -4.39
CA ASN A 64 -1.91 6.75 -3.96
C ASN A 64 -1.68 5.79 -2.78
N GLY A 65 -2.51 5.87 -1.75
CA GLY A 65 -2.37 5.01 -0.57
C GLY A 65 -2.55 3.53 -0.91
N THR A 66 -3.58 3.24 -1.69
CA THR A 66 -3.90 1.87 -2.11
C THR A 66 -2.81 1.28 -3.01
N ALA A 67 -2.34 2.04 -4.01
CA ALA A 67 -1.28 1.60 -4.92
C ALA A 67 0.04 1.37 -4.17
N PHE A 68 0.43 2.28 -3.27
CA PHE A 68 1.64 2.12 -2.46
C PHE A 68 1.59 0.90 -1.55
N ALA A 69 0.44 0.64 -0.92
CA ALA A 69 0.27 -0.53 -0.07
C ALA A 69 0.42 -1.83 -0.85
N LEU A 70 -0.14 -1.89 -2.06
CA LEU A 70 -0.02 -3.06 -2.93
C LEU A 70 1.43 -3.29 -3.35
N ILE A 71 2.14 -2.25 -3.81
CA ILE A 71 3.57 -2.33 -4.17
C ILE A 71 4.42 -2.76 -2.97
N ALA A 72 4.15 -2.19 -1.78
CA ALA A 72 4.90 -2.52 -0.58
C ALA A 72 4.70 -3.98 -0.16
N LEU A 73 3.46 -4.47 -0.20
CA LEU A 73 3.14 -5.85 0.17
C LEU A 73 3.80 -6.86 -0.79
N ASP A 74 3.85 -6.53 -2.07
CA ASP A 74 4.42 -7.39 -3.10
C ASP A 74 5.94 -7.37 -3.14
N SER A 75 6.56 -6.26 -2.73
CA SER A 75 8.02 -6.07 -2.80
C SER A 75 8.83 -7.15 -2.10
N GLY A 76 8.33 -7.68 -0.99
CA GLY A 76 8.94 -8.77 -0.23
C GLY A 76 8.06 -10.02 -0.17
N ASN A 77 7.03 -10.11 -1.01
CA ASN A 77 6.02 -11.16 -0.95
C ASN A 77 5.44 -11.34 0.47
N TYR A 78 5.24 -10.20 1.16
CA TYR A 78 4.73 -10.20 2.53
C TYR A 78 3.30 -10.73 2.59
N TYR A 79 2.98 -11.48 3.65
CA TYR A 79 1.66 -12.07 3.86
C TYR A 79 1.16 -12.87 2.64
N ASP A 80 1.99 -13.79 2.15
CA ASP A 80 1.58 -14.79 1.14
C ASP A 80 0.68 -15.84 1.79
N ASN A 81 -0.51 -15.40 2.18
CA ASN A 81 -1.52 -16.17 2.90
C ASN A 81 -2.93 -15.60 2.65
N ALA A 82 -3.94 -16.18 3.26
CA ALA A 82 -5.34 -15.76 3.10
C ALA A 82 -5.58 -14.28 3.44
N THR A 83 -4.92 -13.74 4.48
CA THR A 83 -5.05 -12.33 4.88
C THR A 83 -4.52 -11.41 3.78
N GLY A 84 -3.30 -11.65 3.32
CA GLY A 84 -2.69 -10.87 2.26
C GLY A 84 -3.42 -11.00 0.93
N THR A 85 -3.89 -12.20 0.57
CA THR A 85 -4.70 -12.42 -0.64
C THR A 85 -6.00 -11.62 -0.60
N THR A 86 -6.69 -11.63 0.55
CA THR A 86 -7.93 -10.86 0.72
C THR A 86 -7.69 -9.36 0.58
N ALA A 87 -6.62 -8.84 1.18
CA ALA A 87 -6.26 -7.43 1.08
C ALA A 87 -5.88 -7.04 -0.36
N ARG A 88 -5.02 -7.83 -1.02
CA ARG A 88 -4.63 -7.60 -2.43
C ARG A 88 -5.85 -7.53 -3.33
N ASN A 89 -6.75 -8.49 -3.23
CA ASN A 89 -7.97 -8.51 -4.06
C ASN A 89 -8.84 -7.27 -3.81
N ALA A 90 -9.01 -6.85 -2.56
CA ALA A 90 -9.77 -5.65 -2.23
C ALA A 90 -9.12 -4.38 -2.81
N TRP A 91 -7.81 -4.25 -2.70
CA TRP A 91 -7.07 -3.09 -3.21
C TRP A 91 -7.04 -3.06 -4.74
N ILE A 92 -6.84 -4.21 -5.39
CA ILE A 92 -6.89 -4.33 -6.86
C ILE A 92 -8.27 -3.91 -7.35
N ASN A 93 -9.35 -4.45 -6.78
CA ASN A 93 -10.70 -4.09 -7.17
C ASN A 93 -10.97 -2.60 -6.96
N SER A 94 -10.54 -2.03 -5.82
CA SER A 94 -10.67 -0.59 -5.55
C SER A 94 -9.97 0.27 -6.61
N LEU A 95 -8.77 -0.12 -7.05
CA LEU A 95 -8.05 0.59 -8.10
C LEU A 95 -8.72 0.43 -9.47
N LEU A 96 -9.22 -0.77 -9.80
CA LEU A 96 -9.94 -1.01 -11.06
C LEU A 96 -11.26 -0.22 -11.10
N ASP A 97 -12.00 -0.17 -10.00
CA ASP A 97 -13.25 0.58 -9.88
C ASP A 97 -13.03 2.11 -9.99
N ALA A 98 -11.82 2.59 -9.62
CA ALA A 98 -11.45 3.99 -9.72
C ALA A 98 -10.90 4.39 -11.10
N GLN A 99 -10.79 3.46 -12.06
CA GLN A 99 -10.30 3.76 -13.40
C GLN A 99 -11.26 4.68 -14.14
N ILE A 100 -10.72 5.73 -14.75
CA ILE A 100 -11.48 6.69 -15.57
C ILE A 100 -11.71 6.10 -16.98
N SER A 101 -12.74 6.60 -17.67
CA SER A 101 -13.14 6.09 -18.98
C SER A 101 -12.06 6.18 -20.07
N ASP A 102 -11.06 7.04 -19.89
CA ASP A 102 -9.89 7.14 -20.78
C ASP A 102 -8.76 6.15 -20.44
N GLY A 103 -8.98 5.29 -19.43
CA GLY A 103 -8.01 4.29 -18.97
C GLY A 103 -7.00 4.80 -17.93
N SER A 104 -7.09 6.05 -17.51
CA SER A 104 -6.22 6.67 -16.51
C SER A 104 -6.79 6.61 -15.09
N TRP A 105 -6.06 7.18 -14.14
CA TRP A 105 -6.49 7.36 -12.74
C TRP A 105 -6.31 8.79 -12.28
N GLY A 106 -7.28 9.27 -11.48
CA GLY A 106 -7.19 10.49 -10.70
C GLY A 106 -6.54 10.24 -9.32
N ILE A 107 -6.42 11.30 -8.53
CA ILE A 107 -5.85 11.23 -7.18
C ILE A 107 -6.80 10.46 -6.25
N ASP A 108 -8.07 10.89 -6.24
CA ASP A 108 -9.15 10.30 -5.44
C ASP A 108 -10.53 10.72 -6.00
N ALA A 109 -11.61 10.44 -5.27
CA ALA A 109 -12.97 10.78 -5.67
C ALA A 109 -13.24 12.31 -5.72
N ASP A 110 -12.51 13.10 -4.91
CA ASP A 110 -12.65 14.56 -4.88
C ASP A 110 -11.85 15.22 -6.03
N PHE A 111 -10.79 14.54 -6.49
CA PHE A 111 -9.95 14.94 -7.61
C PHE A 111 -9.92 13.85 -8.68
N PRO A 112 -11.06 13.63 -9.37
CA PRO A 112 -11.23 12.48 -10.27
C PRO A 112 -10.60 12.69 -11.65
N GLY A 113 -10.03 13.86 -11.93
CA GLY A 113 -9.38 14.14 -13.22
C GLY A 113 -8.13 13.28 -13.42
N SER A 114 -7.87 12.92 -14.70
CA SER A 114 -6.68 12.17 -15.09
C SER A 114 -5.39 12.80 -14.53
N ASN A 115 -4.55 11.97 -13.91
CA ASN A 115 -3.27 12.38 -13.35
C ASN A 115 -2.18 11.40 -13.80
N VAL A 116 -1.13 11.92 -14.41
CA VAL A 116 -0.07 11.12 -15.04
C VAL A 116 0.70 10.33 -13.99
N ASP A 117 1.07 10.96 -12.88
CA ASP A 117 1.85 10.33 -11.83
C ASP A 117 1.04 9.22 -11.16
N MET A 118 -0.25 9.49 -10.90
CA MET A 118 -1.15 8.50 -10.31
C MET A 118 -1.38 7.32 -11.25
N THR A 119 -1.59 7.60 -12.55
CA THR A 119 -1.75 6.55 -13.56
C THR A 119 -0.52 5.66 -13.62
N ALA A 120 0.68 6.25 -13.67
CA ALA A 120 1.92 5.48 -13.70
C ALA A 120 2.08 4.59 -12.46
N MET A 121 1.74 5.12 -11.28
CA MET A 121 1.83 4.40 -10.01
C MET A 121 0.84 3.23 -9.93
N VAL A 122 -0.40 3.45 -10.36
CA VAL A 122 -1.42 2.38 -10.37
C VAL A 122 -1.06 1.31 -11.39
N VAL A 123 -0.59 1.67 -12.58
CA VAL A 123 -0.11 0.71 -13.57
C VAL A 123 1.04 -0.13 -13.01
N GLN A 124 1.99 0.48 -12.32
CA GLN A 124 3.07 -0.25 -11.65
C GLN A 124 2.54 -1.22 -10.59
N ALA A 125 1.57 -0.78 -9.78
CA ALA A 125 0.98 -1.61 -8.72
C ALA A 125 0.19 -2.81 -9.28
N LEU A 126 -0.50 -2.62 -10.40
CA LEU A 126 -1.33 -3.65 -11.03
C LEU A 126 -0.54 -4.59 -11.97
N ALA A 127 0.65 -4.20 -12.41
CA ALA A 127 1.44 -4.96 -13.38
C ALA A 127 1.64 -6.45 -13.02
N PRO A 128 1.91 -6.85 -11.76
CA PRO A 128 2.05 -8.26 -11.38
C PRO A 128 0.76 -9.07 -11.56
N TYR A 129 -0.39 -8.42 -11.64
CA TYR A 129 -1.72 -9.05 -11.71
C TYR A 129 -2.32 -9.03 -13.11
N CYS A 130 -1.67 -8.36 -14.04
CA CYS A 130 -2.04 -8.47 -15.45
C CYS A 130 -1.69 -9.88 -15.91
N SER A 131 -2.70 -10.77 -15.95
CA SER A 131 -2.50 -12.12 -16.47
C SER A 131 -2.08 -12.01 -17.93
N THR A 132 -0.87 -12.45 -18.22
CA THR A 132 -0.40 -12.72 -19.57
C THR A 132 -1.05 -13.99 -20.08
N ASN A 133 -2.37 -14.00 -20.18
CA ASN A 133 -3.09 -15.00 -20.96
C ASN A 133 -3.04 -14.54 -22.42
N ALA A 134 -1.87 -14.71 -22.98
CA ALA A 134 -1.80 -14.82 -24.43
C ALA A 134 -2.24 -16.21 -24.82
#